data_2299b34719a64defba8c51794275403f
#
_entry.id   2299b34719a64defba8c51794275403f
#
_cell.length_a   1.000
_cell.length_b   1.000
_cell.length_c   1.000
_cell.angle_alpha   90.00
_cell.angle_beta   90.00
_cell.angle_gamma   90.00
#
_symmetry.space_group_name_H-M   'P 1'
#
loop_
_entity.id
_entity.type
_entity.pdbx_description
1 polymer ?
#
loop_
_entity_poly.entity_id
_entity_poly.type
_entity_poly.pdbx_seq_one_letter_code
_entity_poly.pdbx_strand_id
1 'polypeptide(L)'
;SDLPQDFEAYQRHLPHWRAAGRCYFVTFRLRDSIPAAVLAEMRAEAQTWQKRLAEVVRIQPGGLPPEEWAAWQDFQQVQVRKLELVLDEGRGECLLRLPDHQQSLVKALHHFEGTRCEMLAYAIMPNHAHVLCRPIGEHTMESLTRSWKRHSGDRIHRRLGRSGSLWQEESFDRLIRDAAHYRQAVRYIAKNPLKARLQPSEAVVWLHPRIVEANASA
;
A
#
# COMPACT_ATOMS: atom_id res chain seq x y z
N SER A 1 -22.45 15.11 7.15
CA SER A 1 -22.00 13.73 7.28
C SER A 1 -22.46 12.90 6.11
N ASP A 2 -21.95 13.17 4.91
CA ASP A 2 -22.35 12.41 3.73
C ASP A 2 -21.15 11.63 3.23
N LEU A 3 -21.17 10.30 3.49
CA LEU A 3 -20.35 9.39 2.73
C LEU A 3 -20.83 9.44 1.26
N PRO A 4 -19.93 9.58 0.27
CA PRO A 4 -20.34 9.52 -1.13
C PRO A 4 -21.09 8.23 -1.39
N GLN A 5 -22.20 8.29 -2.13
CA GLN A 5 -23.05 7.13 -2.45
C GLN A 5 -22.35 6.02 -3.24
N ASP A 6 -21.12 6.26 -3.73
CA ASP A 6 -20.32 5.31 -4.52
C ASP A 6 -19.24 4.59 -3.69
N PHE A 7 -19.52 4.39 -2.40
CA PHE A 7 -18.54 3.85 -1.46
C PHE A 7 -18.81 2.36 -1.22
N GLU A 8 -18.06 1.48 -1.89
CA GLU A 8 -18.06 0.04 -1.61
C GLU A 8 -16.92 -0.33 -0.66
N ALA A 9 -17.27 -0.92 0.50
CA ALA A 9 -16.32 -1.56 1.39
C ALA A 9 -16.20 -3.04 1.02
N TYR A 10 -15.05 -3.44 0.49
CA TYR A 10 -14.75 -4.84 0.19
C TYR A 10 -13.89 -5.46 1.29
N GLN A 11 -14.39 -6.54 1.91
CA GLN A 11 -13.66 -7.29 2.92
C GLN A 11 -12.97 -8.52 2.29
N ARG A 12 -11.70 -8.41 2.03
CA ARG A 12 -10.75 -9.51 2.24
C ARG A 12 -10.10 -9.22 3.59
N HIS A 13 -9.29 -10.04 4.17
CA HIS A 13 -8.73 -9.93 5.54
C HIS A 13 -8.36 -8.50 6.05
N LEU A 14 -8.40 -7.47 5.19
CA LEU A 14 -8.26 -6.03 5.48
C LEU A 14 -9.33 -5.24 4.70
N PRO A 15 -9.93 -4.19 5.29
CA PRO A 15 -10.91 -3.38 4.59
C PRO A 15 -10.25 -2.58 3.46
N HIS A 16 -10.73 -2.77 2.24
CA HIS A 16 -10.38 -2.00 1.05
C HIS A 16 -11.50 -1.03 0.72
N TRP A 17 -11.17 0.26 0.65
CA TRP A 17 -12.11 1.31 0.36
C TRP A 17 -12.07 1.66 -1.13
N ARG A 18 -13.20 1.60 -1.81
CA ARG A 18 -13.31 1.93 -3.22
C ARG A 18 -14.05 3.25 -3.42
N ALA A 19 -13.47 4.13 -4.25
CA ALA A 19 -14.15 5.31 -4.78
C ALA A 19 -13.55 5.64 -6.15
N ALA A 20 -14.38 5.72 -7.19
CA ALA A 20 -13.95 6.01 -8.56
C ALA A 20 -13.22 7.36 -8.64
N GLY A 21 -12.14 7.42 -9.42
CA GLY A 21 -11.37 8.66 -9.66
C GLY A 21 -10.60 9.21 -8.46
N ARG A 22 -10.52 8.48 -7.36
CA ARG A 22 -9.77 8.89 -6.15
C ARG A 22 -8.35 8.36 -6.16
N CYS A 23 -7.46 9.07 -5.45
CA CYS A 23 -6.08 8.63 -5.25
C CYS A 23 -5.99 7.61 -4.12
N TYR A 24 -5.11 6.63 -4.29
CA TYR A 24 -4.83 5.60 -3.29
C TYR A 24 -3.34 5.56 -2.97
N PHE A 25 -3.05 5.40 -1.70
CA PHE A 25 -1.73 5.04 -1.22
C PHE A 25 -1.72 3.54 -0.95
N VAL A 26 -0.85 2.80 -1.63
CA VAL A 26 -0.75 1.34 -1.52
C VAL A 26 0.63 0.96 -1.05
N THR A 27 0.68 0.01 -0.09
CA THR A 27 1.91 -0.67 0.31
C THR A 27 1.78 -2.15 0.01
N PHE A 28 2.74 -2.71 -0.74
CA PHE A 28 2.87 -4.14 -0.94
C PHE A 28 4.32 -4.58 -0.73
N ARG A 29 4.51 -5.81 -0.28
CA ARG A 29 5.77 -6.27 0.28
C ARG A 29 6.18 -7.64 -0.22
N LEU A 30 7.47 -7.94 -0.16
CA LEU A 30 7.99 -9.28 -0.39
C LEU A 30 7.43 -10.26 0.66
N ARG A 31 7.29 -11.52 0.28
CA ARG A 31 6.66 -12.54 1.10
C ARG A 31 7.43 -12.79 2.41
N ASP A 32 8.73 -12.67 2.38
CA ASP A 32 9.66 -12.91 3.48
C ASP A 32 10.01 -11.67 4.32
N SER A 33 9.42 -10.52 3.99
CA SER A 33 9.75 -9.21 4.62
C SER A 33 9.31 -9.07 6.08
N ILE A 34 8.35 -9.89 6.53
CA ILE A 34 7.83 -9.86 7.91
C ILE A 34 7.88 -11.26 8.50
N PRO A 35 8.42 -11.43 9.72
CA PRO A 35 8.41 -12.69 10.41
C PRO A 35 7.01 -13.26 10.62
N ALA A 36 6.87 -14.57 10.50
CA ALA A 36 5.57 -15.26 10.62
C ALA A 36 4.89 -14.99 11.98
N ALA A 37 5.67 -14.89 13.07
CA ALA A 37 5.16 -14.58 14.39
C ALA A 37 4.49 -13.21 14.47
N VAL A 38 5.12 -12.17 13.88
CA VAL A 38 4.57 -10.81 13.82
C VAL A 38 3.28 -10.78 13.00
N LEU A 39 3.25 -11.50 11.88
CA LEU A 39 2.03 -11.63 11.07
C LEU A 39 0.91 -12.34 11.81
N ALA A 40 1.23 -13.39 12.58
CA ALA A 40 0.27 -14.12 13.39
C ALA A 40 -0.34 -13.21 14.47
N GLU A 41 0.49 -12.42 15.16
CA GLU A 41 0.03 -11.43 16.15
C GLU A 41 -0.90 -10.40 15.54
N MET A 42 -0.47 -9.75 14.43
CA MET A 42 -1.29 -8.75 13.74
C MET A 42 -2.63 -9.31 13.26
N ARG A 43 -2.65 -10.56 12.77
CA ARG A 43 -3.88 -11.26 12.36
C ARG A 43 -4.81 -11.54 13.54
N ALA A 44 -4.27 -11.98 14.67
CA ALA A 44 -5.05 -12.21 15.87
C ALA A 44 -5.69 -10.93 16.41
N GLU A 45 -4.94 -9.83 16.44
CA GLU A 45 -5.47 -8.50 16.79
C GLU A 45 -6.60 -8.06 15.83
N ALA A 46 -6.40 -8.20 14.52
CA ALA A 46 -7.41 -7.87 13.51
C ALA A 46 -8.67 -8.75 13.64
N GLN A 47 -8.54 -10.06 13.88
CA GLN A 47 -9.67 -10.96 14.10
C GLN A 47 -10.47 -10.57 15.35
N THR A 48 -9.80 -10.18 16.42
CA THR A 48 -10.46 -9.71 17.65
C THR A 48 -11.30 -8.47 17.37
N TRP A 49 -10.78 -7.51 16.62
CA TRP A 49 -11.52 -6.34 16.20
C TRP A 49 -12.69 -6.67 15.28
N GLN A 50 -12.52 -7.56 14.32
CA GLN A 50 -13.60 -8.00 13.42
C GLN A 50 -14.76 -8.64 14.22
N LYS A 51 -14.47 -9.48 15.20
CA LYS A 51 -15.49 -10.06 16.10
C LYS A 51 -16.23 -8.99 16.88
N ARG A 52 -15.51 -8.02 17.44
CA ARG A 52 -16.10 -6.89 18.16
C ARG A 52 -17.05 -6.09 17.25
N LEU A 53 -16.61 -5.71 16.07
CA LEU A 53 -17.42 -4.94 15.11
C LEU A 53 -18.67 -5.72 14.66
N ALA A 54 -18.52 -7.02 14.39
CA ALA A 54 -19.65 -7.88 14.03
C ALA A 54 -20.69 -7.94 15.15
N GLU A 55 -20.27 -8.00 16.41
CA GLU A 55 -21.17 -7.99 17.56
C GLU A 55 -21.89 -6.65 17.73
N VAL A 56 -21.17 -5.53 17.55
CA VAL A 56 -21.78 -4.17 17.60
C VAL A 56 -22.85 -4.04 16.51
N VAL A 57 -22.57 -4.43 15.28
CA VAL A 57 -23.55 -4.37 14.17
C VAL A 57 -24.74 -5.30 14.41
N ARG A 58 -24.52 -6.46 15.04
CA ARG A 58 -25.59 -7.40 15.41
C ARG A 58 -26.56 -6.79 16.44
N ILE A 59 -26.03 -6.03 17.39
CA ILE A 59 -26.83 -5.39 18.47
C ILE A 59 -27.49 -4.10 17.94
N GLN A 60 -26.82 -3.36 17.07
CA GLN A 60 -27.30 -2.09 16.52
C GLN A 60 -27.30 -2.13 14.98
N PRO A 61 -28.36 -2.62 14.33
CA PRO A 61 -28.42 -2.76 12.86
C PRO A 61 -28.36 -1.44 12.08
N GLY A 62 -28.39 -0.28 12.74
CA GLY A 62 -28.29 1.05 12.13
C GLY A 62 -26.87 1.48 11.71
N GLY A 63 -25.88 0.60 11.84
CA GLY A 63 -24.47 0.88 11.54
C GLY A 63 -23.59 0.98 12.77
N LEU A 64 -22.30 1.28 12.56
CA LEU A 64 -21.34 1.44 13.68
C LEU A 64 -21.53 2.79 14.36
N PRO A 65 -21.62 2.84 15.70
CA PRO A 65 -21.58 4.08 16.46
C PRO A 65 -20.30 4.89 16.15
N PRO A 66 -20.37 6.23 16.19
CA PRO A 66 -19.22 7.09 15.89
C PRO A 66 -17.96 6.77 16.69
N GLU A 67 -18.11 6.41 17.97
CA GLU A 67 -17.02 6.02 18.85
C GLU A 67 -16.37 4.68 18.44
N GLU A 68 -17.15 3.68 18.03
CA GLU A 68 -16.61 2.41 17.53
C GLU A 68 -15.92 2.60 16.19
N TRP A 69 -16.47 3.46 15.34
CA TRP A 69 -15.83 3.82 14.07
C TRP A 69 -14.48 4.53 14.30
N ALA A 70 -14.41 5.50 15.23
CA ALA A 70 -13.18 6.18 15.58
C ALA A 70 -12.14 5.20 16.14
N ALA A 71 -12.54 4.33 17.07
CA ALA A 71 -11.66 3.33 17.67
C ALA A 71 -11.13 2.32 16.61
N TRP A 72 -11.95 1.95 15.64
CA TRP A 72 -11.52 1.12 14.50
C TRP A 72 -10.50 1.85 13.63
N GLN A 73 -10.71 3.12 13.34
CA GLN A 73 -9.75 3.92 12.57
C GLN A 73 -8.39 4.05 13.29
N ASP A 74 -8.41 4.28 14.61
CA ASP A 74 -7.20 4.33 15.43
C ASP A 74 -6.45 2.99 15.43
N PHE A 75 -7.17 1.89 15.60
CA PHE A 75 -6.59 0.55 15.49
C PHE A 75 -5.91 0.34 14.13
N GLN A 76 -6.58 0.70 13.02
CA GLN A 76 -5.99 0.58 11.70
C GLN A 76 -4.70 1.42 11.55
N GLN A 77 -4.68 2.64 12.09
CA GLN A 77 -3.47 3.47 12.06
C GLN A 77 -2.32 2.85 12.85
N VAL A 78 -2.61 2.25 14.01
CA VAL A 78 -1.61 1.54 14.82
C VAL A 78 -1.05 0.35 14.05
N GLN A 79 -1.91 -0.46 13.39
CA GLN A 79 -1.46 -1.59 12.58
C GLN A 79 -0.57 -1.17 11.41
N VAL A 80 -0.92 -0.09 10.71
CA VAL A 80 -0.09 0.46 9.63
C VAL A 80 1.28 0.89 10.16
N ARG A 81 1.33 1.58 11.31
CA ARG A 81 2.61 1.99 11.92
C ARG A 81 3.46 0.80 12.36
N LYS A 82 2.86 -0.22 12.98
CA LYS A 82 3.57 -1.48 13.32
C LYS A 82 4.17 -2.12 12.07
N LEU A 83 3.38 -2.23 11.01
CA LEU A 83 3.82 -2.78 9.72
C LEU A 83 5.00 -1.99 9.14
N GLU A 84 4.90 -0.68 9.09
CA GLU A 84 5.95 0.21 8.57
C GLU A 84 7.26 0.06 9.34
N LEU A 85 7.20 0.02 10.68
CA LEU A 85 8.38 -0.16 11.52
C LEU A 85 9.09 -1.49 11.22
N VAL A 86 8.35 -2.58 11.11
CA VAL A 86 8.93 -3.91 10.80
C VAL A 86 9.50 -3.96 9.39
N LEU A 87 8.86 -3.30 8.42
CA LEU A 87 9.37 -3.22 7.04
C LEU A 87 10.65 -2.37 6.95
N ASP A 88 10.72 -1.26 7.68
CA ASP A 88 11.90 -0.38 7.75
C ASP A 88 13.13 -1.08 8.36
N GLU A 89 12.93 -2.17 9.13
CA GLU A 89 14.04 -3.02 9.63
C GLU A 89 14.78 -3.76 8.51
N GLY A 90 14.21 -3.83 7.29
CA GLY A 90 14.85 -4.45 6.13
C GLY A 90 15.03 -5.97 6.30
N ARG A 91 14.05 -6.68 6.86
CA ARG A 91 14.09 -8.14 7.03
C ARG A 91 13.81 -8.87 5.71
N GLY A 92 14.23 -10.14 5.65
CA GLY A 92 14.14 -11.00 4.47
C GLY A 92 15.33 -10.84 3.53
N GLU A 93 15.24 -11.43 2.34
CA GLU A 93 16.31 -11.39 1.32
C GLU A 93 16.51 -9.99 0.72
N CYS A 94 15.56 -9.07 0.92
CA CYS A 94 15.61 -7.69 0.40
C CYS A 94 15.92 -7.63 -1.10
N LEU A 95 15.28 -8.49 -1.89
CA LEU A 95 15.57 -8.67 -3.32
C LEU A 95 15.40 -7.38 -4.14
N LEU A 96 14.60 -6.43 -3.68
CA LEU A 96 14.44 -5.12 -4.36
C LEU A 96 15.61 -4.16 -4.11
N ARG A 97 16.63 -4.54 -3.32
CA ARG A 97 17.88 -3.79 -3.22
C ARG A 97 18.69 -3.85 -4.51
N LEU A 98 18.48 -4.88 -5.33
CA LEU A 98 19.19 -5.07 -6.58
C LEU A 98 18.59 -4.18 -7.69
N PRO A 99 19.39 -3.36 -8.41
CA PRO A 99 18.91 -2.42 -9.43
C PRO A 99 18.05 -3.08 -10.52
N ASP A 100 18.40 -4.27 -10.96
CA ASP A 100 17.66 -5.02 -11.97
C ASP A 100 16.26 -5.44 -11.51
N HIS A 101 16.11 -5.72 -10.21
CA HIS A 101 14.82 -6.05 -9.61
C HIS A 101 13.98 -4.79 -9.40
N GLN A 102 14.59 -3.69 -8.97
CA GLN A 102 13.95 -2.37 -8.92
C GLN A 102 13.41 -2.00 -10.30
N GLN A 103 14.24 -2.11 -11.34
CA GLN A 103 13.84 -1.81 -12.72
C GLN A 103 12.71 -2.72 -13.23
N SER A 104 12.65 -3.96 -12.78
CA SER A 104 11.54 -4.87 -13.11
C SER A 104 10.22 -4.37 -12.51
N LEU A 105 10.25 -3.84 -11.29
CA LEU A 105 9.08 -3.24 -10.65
C LEU A 105 8.73 -1.89 -11.27
N VAL A 106 9.71 -1.01 -11.53
CA VAL A 106 9.48 0.28 -12.21
C VAL A 106 8.74 0.08 -13.53
N LYS A 107 9.20 -0.87 -14.37
CA LYS A 107 8.54 -1.20 -15.63
C LYS A 107 7.11 -1.70 -15.45
N ALA A 108 6.85 -2.48 -14.40
CA ALA A 108 5.50 -2.94 -14.09
C ALA A 108 4.58 -1.79 -13.66
N LEU A 109 5.07 -0.88 -12.80
CA LEU A 109 4.31 0.28 -12.31
C LEU A 109 3.88 1.20 -13.46
N HIS A 110 4.80 1.51 -14.38
CA HIS A 110 4.53 2.40 -15.51
C HIS A 110 3.85 1.74 -16.71
N HIS A 111 3.66 0.43 -16.70
CA HIS A 111 3.09 -0.29 -17.86
C HIS A 111 1.69 0.20 -18.26
N PHE A 112 0.90 0.63 -17.30
CA PHE A 112 -0.48 1.09 -17.50
C PHE A 112 -0.65 2.60 -17.29
N GLU A 113 0.45 3.34 -17.25
CA GLU A 113 0.42 4.79 -17.12
C GLU A 113 -0.43 5.42 -18.22
N GLY A 114 -1.33 6.34 -17.85
CA GLY A 114 -2.24 7.05 -18.76
C GLY A 114 -3.37 6.21 -19.36
N THR A 115 -3.39 4.88 -19.15
CA THR A 115 -4.44 4.01 -19.67
C THR A 115 -5.33 3.41 -18.58
N ARG A 116 -4.75 2.83 -17.54
CA ARG A 116 -5.48 2.22 -16.42
C ARG A 116 -5.23 2.93 -15.09
N CYS A 117 -4.15 3.67 -14.98
CA CYS A 117 -3.84 4.46 -13.82
C CYS A 117 -3.03 5.71 -14.18
N GLU A 118 -3.08 6.71 -13.33
CA GLU A 118 -2.16 7.83 -13.28
C GLU A 118 -1.23 7.59 -12.08
N MET A 119 0.05 7.38 -12.36
CA MET A 119 1.07 7.22 -11.34
C MET A 119 1.45 8.59 -10.81
N LEU A 120 1.41 8.79 -9.50
CA LEU A 120 1.69 10.07 -8.86
C LEU A 120 3.02 10.06 -8.13
N ALA A 121 3.31 9.00 -7.39
CA ALA A 121 4.59 8.83 -6.70
C ALA A 121 4.80 7.36 -6.33
N TYR A 122 6.06 6.94 -6.17
CA TYR A 122 6.39 5.67 -5.51
C TYR A 122 7.75 5.71 -4.85
N ALA A 123 7.92 4.85 -3.84
CA ALA A 123 9.20 4.46 -3.27
C ALA A 123 9.32 2.94 -3.33
N ILE A 124 10.38 2.44 -3.98
CA ILE A 124 10.75 1.03 -3.98
C ILE A 124 11.85 0.85 -2.95
N MET A 125 11.49 0.18 -1.85
CA MET A 125 12.36 -0.12 -0.73
C MET A 125 12.93 -1.53 -0.88
N PRO A 126 13.96 -1.96 -0.12
CA PRO A 126 14.59 -3.27 -0.29
C PRO A 126 13.65 -4.47 -0.24
N ASN A 127 12.56 -4.42 0.52
CA ASN A 127 11.63 -5.52 0.76
C ASN A 127 10.15 -5.17 0.57
N HIS A 128 9.83 -3.94 0.17
CA HIS A 128 8.46 -3.48 -0.07
C HIS A 128 8.42 -2.29 -1.03
N ALA A 129 7.22 -1.88 -1.42
CA ALA A 129 7.01 -0.67 -2.20
C ALA A 129 5.80 0.11 -1.69
N HIS A 130 5.93 1.43 -1.70
CA HIS A 130 4.84 2.40 -1.51
C HIS A 130 4.51 3.03 -2.85
N VAL A 131 3.23 3.07 -3.18
CA VAL A 131 2.75 3.62 -4.45
C VAL A 131 1.58 4.54 -4.17
N LEU A 132 1.63 5.75 -4.72
CA LEU A 132 0.52 6.70 -4.77
C LEU A 132 0.05 6.79 -6.22
N CYS A 133 -1.17 6.36 -6.50
CA CYS A 133 -1.73 6.42 -7.84
C CYS A 133 -3.23 6.62 -7.84
N ARG A 134 -3.78 6.97 -8.99
CA ARG A 134 -5.20 7.11 -9.25
C ARG A 134 -5.62 6.14 -10.36
N PRO A 135 -6.49 5.17 -10.09
CA PRO A 135 -7.08 4.33 -11.13
C PRO A 135 -7.90 5.17 -12.12
N ILE A 136 -7.89 4.76 -13.39
CA ILE A 136 -8.65 5.41 -14.47
C ILE A 136 -9.80 4.49 -14.90
N GLY A 137 -10.97 5.06 -15.14
CA GLY A 137 -12.18 4.32 -15.56
C GLY A 137 -12.61 3.32 -14.50
N GLU A 138 -12.93 2.10 -14.93
CA GLU A 138 -13.40 1.01 -14.06
C GLU A 138 -12.29 0.18 -13.42
N HIS A 139 -11.02 0.58 -13.62
CA HIS A 139 -9.90 -0.16 -13.05
C HIS A 139 -9.80 0.04 -11.54
N THR A 140 -9.52 -1.04 -10.82
CA THR A 140 -9.44 -1.04 -9.36
C THR A 140 -7.99 -1.16 -8.88
N MET A 141 -7.72 -0.69 -7.65
CA MET A 141 -6.40 -0.82 -7.04
C MET A 141 -5.96 -2.28 -6.92
N GLU A 142 -6.88 -3.18 -6.61
CA GLU A 142 -6.58 -4.60 -6.50
C GLU A 142 -6.14 -5.19 -7.86
N SER A 143 -6.80 -4.80 -8.96
CA SER A 143 -6.45 -5.26 -10.30
C SER A 143 -5.08 -4.75 -10.72
N LEU A 144 -4.78 -3.50 -10.45
CA LEU A 144 -3.48 -2.86 -10.71
C LEU A 144 -2.37 -3.50 -9.88
N THR A 145 -2.55 -3.59 -8.57
CA THR A 145 -1.57 -4.15 -7.64
C THR A 145 -1.29 -5.62 -7.95
N ARG A 146 -2.32 -6.41 -8.27
CA ARG A 146 -2.16 -7.80 -8.72
C ARG A 146 -1.32 -7.87 -9.99
N SER A 147 -1.56 -6.99 -10.95
CA SER A 147 -0.81 -6.93 -12.19
C SER A 147 0.67 -6.56 -11.94
N TRP A 148 0.94 -5.53 -11.15
CA TRP A 148 2.30 -5.11 -10.80
C TRP A 148 3.08 -6.22 -10.10
N LYS A 149 2.47 -6.88 -9.11
CA LYS A 149 3.06 -8.01 -8.39
C LYS A 149 3.37 -9.16 -9.33
N ARG A 150 2.42 -9.57 -10.19
CA ARG A 150 2.62 -10.67 -11.12
C ARG A 150 3.77 -10.39 -12.07
N HIS A 151 3.72 -9.27 -12.80
CA HIS A 151 4.72 -8.98 -13.81
C HIS A 151 6.13 -8.78 -13.25
N SER A 152 6.27 -8.05 -12.13
CA SER A 152 7.57 -7.89 -11.48
C SER A 152 8.07 -9.19 -10.86
N GLY A 153 7.20 -9.96 -10.20
CA GLY A 153 7.53 -11.24 -9.62
C GLY A 153 8.01 -12.27 -10.65
N ASP A 154 7.27 -12.43 -11.76
CA ASP A 154 7.65 -13.34 -12.85
C ASP A 154 9.01 -12.97 -13.46
N ARG A 155 9.32 -11.69 -13.61
CA ARG A 155 10.61 -11.23 -14.14
C ARG A 155 11.76 -11.49 -13.17
N ILE A 156 11.55 -11.21 -11.89
CA ILE A 156 12.55 -11.43 -10.84
C ILE A 156 12.81 -12.93 -10.68
N HIS A 157 11.77 -13.76 -10.59
CA HIS A 157 11.90 -15.21 -10.44
C HIS A 157 12.60 -15.86 -11.64
N ARG A 158 12.30 -15.42 -12.87
CA ARG A 158 13.01 -15.88 -14.07
C ARG A 158 14.51 -15.63 -14.00
N ARG A 159 14.94 -14.48 -13.49
CA ARG A 159 16.37 -14.16 -13.32
C ARG A 159 17.05 -14.99 -12.24
N LEU A 160 16.29 -15.33 -11.19
CA LEU A 160 16.79 -16.11 -10.06
C LEU A 160 16.70 -17.63 -10.29
N GLY A 161 16.08 -18.09 -11.38
CA GLY A 161 15.78 -19.51 -11.56
C GLY A 161 14.84 -20.08 -10.51
N ARG A 162 13.96 -19.24 -9.95
CA ARG A 162 13.00 -19.59 -8.87
C ARG A 162 11.57 -19.63 -9.39
N SER A 163 10.69 -20.27 -8.62
CA SER A 163 9.25 -20.31 -8.84
C SER A 163 8.49 -19.95 -7.55
N GLY A 164 7.17 -19.79 -7.64
CA GLY A 164 6.30 -19.45 -6.52
C GLY A 164 5.94 -17.97 -6.46
N SER A 165 5.48 -17.50 -5.31
CA SER A 165 5.08 -16.11 -5.10
C SER A 165 6.23 -15.30 -4.49
N LEU A 166 6.67 -14.27 -5.21
CA LEU A 166 7.64 -13.30 -4.71
C LEU A 166 7.00 -12.37 -3.66
N TRP A 167 5.77 -11.95 -3.95
CA TRP A 167 5.04 -10.97 -3.17
C TRP A 167 4.11 -11.63 -2.17
N GLN A 168 3.90 -10.98 -1.04
CA GLN A 168 2.77 -11.31 -0.17
C GLN A 168 1.46 -11.10 -0.94
N GLU A 169 0.48 -11.98 -0.72
CA GLU A 169 -0.80 -11.92 -1.42
C GLU A 169 -1.54 -10.61 -1.13
N GLU A 170 -1.62 -10.25 0.14
CA GLU A 170 -2.29 -9.03 0.59
C GLU A 170 -1.45 -7.78 0.34
N SER A 171 -2.13 -6.65 0.17
CA SER A 171 -1.57 -5.30 0.09
C SER A 171 -2.34 -4.42 1.04
N PHE A 172 -1.70 -3.38 1.53
CA PHE A 172 -2.35 -2.30 2.27
C PHE A 172 -2.66 -1.17 1.32
N ASP A 173 -3.92 -0.82 1.16
CA ASP A 173 -4.35 0.37 0.43
C ASP A 173 -5.15 1.31 1.33
N ARG A 174 -4.94 2.58 1.10
CA ARG A 174 -5.58 3.66 1.84
C ARG A 174 -6.05 4.72 0.88
N LEU A 175 -7.34 5.04 0.93
CA LEU A 175 -7.93 6.13 0.17
C LEU A 175 -7.37 7.47 0.64
N ILE A 176 -6.95 8.32 -0.28
CA ILE A 176 -6.55 9.70 -0.01
C ILE A 176 -7.81 10.56 0.06
N ARG A 177 -8.08 11.13 1.22
CA ARG A 177 -9.34 11.83 1.54
C ARG A 177 -9.34 13.29 1.10
N ASP A 178 -8.20 13.97 1.25
CA ASP A 178 -8.07 15.40 1.03
C ASP A 178 -6.65 15.81 0.60
N ALA A 179 -6.46 17.09 0.31
CA ALA A 179 -5.19 17.64 -0.11
C ALA A 179 -4.09 17.57 0.97
N ALA A 180 -4.44 17.64 2.25
CA ALA A 180 -3.46 17.51 3.35
C ALA A 180 -2.94 16.08 3.43
N HIS A 181 -3.83 15.09 3.36
CA HIS A 181 -3.49 13.68 3.31
C HIS A 181 -2.65 13.34 2.07
N TYR A 182 -3.00 13.91 0.90
CA TYR A 182 -2.20 13.77 -0.32
C TYR A 182 -0.77 14.29 -0.14
N ARG A 183 -0.59 15.52 0.36
CA ARG A 183 0.73 16.09 0.62
C ARG A 183 1.51 15.28 1.65
N GLN A 184 0.85 14.73 2.65
CA GLN A 184 1.48 13.83 3.64
C GLN A 184 1.98 12.55 2.97
N ALA A 185 1.18 11.91 2.10
CA ALA A 185 1.56 10.70 1.37
C ALA A 185 2.76 10.94 0.45
N VAL A 186 2.76 12.05 -0.31
CA VAL A 186 3.90 12.44 -1.17
C VAL A 186 5.18 12.63 -0.35
N ARG A 187 5.10 13.40 0.76
CA ARG A 187 6.25 13.62 1.65
C ARG A 187 6.75 12.32 2.27
N TYR A 188 5.83 11.44 2.65
CA TYR A 188 6.17 10.12 3.20
C TYR A 188 6.96 9.30 2.17
N ILE A 189 6.48 9.18 0.93
CA ILE A 189 7.16 8.48 -0.16
C ILE A 189 8.57 9.07 -0.39
N ALA A 190 8.65 10.39 -0.52
CA ALA A 190 9.93 11.07 -0.80
C ALA A 190 10.98 10.88 0.30
N LYS A 191 10.54 10.82 1.57
CA LYS A 191 11.44 10.73 2.73
C LYS A 191 11.66 9.30 3.24
N ASN A 192 10.94 8.30 2.71
CA ASN A 192 10.98 6.95 3.24
C ASN A 192 12.40 6.32 3.23
N PRO A 193 13.18 6.40 2.12
CA PRO A 193 14.55 5.86 2.14
C PRO A 193 15.47 6.52 3.18
N LEU A 194 15.33 7.83 3.36
CA LEU A 194 16.10 8.56 4.37
C LEU A 194 15.75 8.14 5.79
N LYS A 195 14.45 7.97 6.08
CA LYS A 195 13.94 7.46 7.35
C LYS A 195 14.47 6.06 7.65
N ALA A 196 14.54 5.20 6.65
CA ALA A 196 15.11 3.85 6.75
C ALA A 196 16.65 3.83 6.68
N ARG A 197 17.33 4.99 6.62
CA ARG A 197 18.80 5.14 6.54
C ARG A 197 19.43 4.37 5.38
N LEU A 198 18.71 4.28 4.25
CA LEU A 198 19.20 3.60 3.05
C LEU A 198 20.12 4.49 2.24
N GLN A 199 21.09 3.84 1.58
CA GLN A 199 21.91 4.50 0.57
C GLN A 199 21.08 4.78 -0.71
N PRO A 200 21.44 5.78 -1.52
CA PRO A 200 20.67 6.13 -2.73
C PRO A 200 20.50 4.99 -3.73
N SER A 201 21.44 4.03 -3.77
CA SER A 201 21.37 2.85 -4.65
C SER A 201 20.44 1.74 -4.13
N GLU A 202 20.06 1.78 -2.86
CA GLU A 202 19.26 0.71 -2.23
C GLU A 202 17.76 0.91 -2.37
N ALA A 203 17.33 2.08 -2.83
CA ALA A 203 15.92 2.41 -3.03
C ALA A 203 15.72 3.27 -4.27
N VAL A 204 14.51 3.26 -4.84
CA VAL A 204 14.12 4.14 -5.93
C VAL A 204 12.96 5.00 -5.47
N VAL A 205 13.08 6.31 -5.60
CA VAL A 205 11.98 7.26 -5.40
C VAL A 205 11.66 7.94 -6.72
N TRP A 206 10.40 7.97 -7.05
CA TRP A 206 9.90 8.71 -8.21
C TRP A 206 8.68 9.55 -7.81
N LEU A 207 8.66 10.78 -8.25
CA LEU A 207 7.54 11.70 -8.11
C LEU A 207 7.14 12.19 -9.50
N HIS A 208 5.84 12.25 -9.74
CA HIS A 208 5.33 12.81 -11.01
C HIS A 208 5.85 14.24 -11.20
N PRO A 209 6.29 14.66 -12.42
CA PRO A 209 6.87 15.99 -12.67
C PRO A 209 6.03 17.15 -12.14
N ARG A 210 4.71 17.12 -12.28
CA ARG A 210 3.80 18.15 -11.74
C ARG A 210 3.90 18.32 -10.21
N ILE A 211 4.25 17.24 -9.48
CA ILE A 211 4.43 17.30 -8.02
C ILE A 211 5.75 17.98 -7.69
N VAL A 212 6.79 17.71 -8.48
CA VAL A 212 8.12 18.33 -8.31
C VAL A 212 8.03 19.82 -8.58
N GLU A 213 7.38 20.23 -9.66
CA GLU A 213 7.17 21.64 -10.02
C GLU A 213 6.37 22.42 -8.97
N ALA A 214 5.27 21.83 -8.45
CA ALA A 214 4.46 22.43 -7.41
C ALA A 214 5.23 22.63 -6.08
N ASN A 215 6.16 21.73 -5.76
CA ASN A 215 6.99 21.84 -4.55
C ASN A 215 8.18 22.81 -4.73
N ALA A 216 8.61 23.09 -5.96
CA ALA A 216 9.67 24.05 -6.24
C ALA A 216 9.15 25.51 -6.25
N SER A 217 7.82 25.70 -6.38
CA SER A 217 7.16 27.00 -6.45
C SER A 217 6.52 27.43 -5.12
N ALA A 218 6.64 26.62 -4.05
CA ALA A 218 6.09 26.86 -2.73
C ALA A 218 7.19 27.14 -1.69
#